data_10637022abe4982747aa159435aa3df3
#
_entry.id   10637022abe4982747aa159435aa3df3
#
_cell.length_a   1.000
_cell.length_b   1.000
_cell.length_c   1.000
_cell.angle_alpha   90.00
_cell.angle_beta   90.00
_cell.angle_gamma   90.00
#
_symmetry.space_group_name_H-M   'P 1'
#
loop_
_entity.id
_entity.type
_entity.pdbx_description
1 polymer ?
#
loop_
_entity_poly.entity_id
_entity_poly.type
_entity_poly.pdbx_seq_one_letter_code
_entity_poly.pdbx_strand_id
1 'polypeptide(L)'
;LRRDNGVLERGRLLLALGVGMVIALYLQRSIGVLLGWNEVAHLGSSHFIQVGSHVMGLAGLVLTTMGFILMGRERANARHQQQALLDPLTGVPNRRALMDALERALAQAGRERRPVALLMVDIDWFKRVNDTYGHLAGDAVLVAVAQCLRGGLRGQDFIGRYGGEEFLALLPGTDASGARMVAEHLRTRVEHLAMPWASETIRVTVSIGGHARIPDDAAGAQAMVDVADQAMYAAKRA
;
A
#
# COMPACT_ATOMS: atom_id res chain seq x y z
N LEU A 1 6.49 1.92 4.26
CA LEU A 1 6.70 3.20 3.55
C LEU A 1 8.14 3.74 3.64
N ARG A 2 8.95 3.40 4.67
CA ARG A 2 10.33 3.92 4.84
C ARG A 2 11.40 3.12 4.07
N ARG A 3 11.11 1.89 3.65
CA ARG A 3 12.08 1.03 2.91
C ARG A 3 12.10 1.29 1.41
N ASP A 4 10.99 1.73 0.82
CA ASP A 4 10.88 1.94 -0.64
C ASP A 4 11.57 3.20 -1.14
N ASN A 5 11.63 4.26 -0.31
CA ASN A 5 12.35 5.49 -0.68
C ASN A 5 13.86 5.27 -0.89
N GLY A 6 14.46 4.33 -0.15
CA GLY A 6 15.91 4.09 -0.21
C GLY A 6 16.40 3.44 -1.52
N VAL A 7 15.57 2.68 -2.21
CA VAL A 7 15.97 2.00 -3.46
C VAL A 7 15.79 2.95 -4.64
N LEU A 8 14.70 3.72 -4.67
CA LEU A 8 14.47 4.77 -5.67
C LEU A 8 15.58 5.84 -5.63
N GLU A 9 16.03 6.20 -4.43
CA GLU A 9 17.18 7.10 -4.25
C GLU A 9 18.48 6.49 -4.77
N ARG A 10 18.70 5.19 -4.56
CA ARG A 10 19.89 4.48 -5.07
C ARG A 10 19.90 4.40 -6.60
N GLY A 11 18.78 4.08 -7.23
CA GLY A 11 18.65 4.06 -8.68
C GLY A 11 18.92 5.43 -9.32
N ARG A 12 18.38 6.50 -8.73
CA ARG A 12 18.64 7.89 -9.14
C ARG A 12 20.08 8.28 -8.93
N LEU A 13 20.69 7.90 -7.82
CA LEU A 13 22.09 8.19 -7.52
C LEU A 13 23.03 7.51 -8.53
N LEU A 14 22.83 6.23 -8.84
CA LEU A 14 23.61 5.50 -9.82
C LEU A 14 23.48 6.11 -11.22
N LEU A 15 22.26 6.49 -11.61
CA LEU A 15 22.03 7.16 -12.88
C LEU A 15 22.76 8.51 -12.94
N ALA A 16 22.67 9.33 -11.89
CA ALA A 16 23.32 10.63 -11.82
C ALA A 16 24.85 10.51 -11.85
N LEU A 17 25.41 9.54 -11.12
CA LEU A 17 26.85 9.25 -11.11
C LEU A 17 27.32 8.78 -12.50
N GLY A 18 26.60 7.85 -13.14
CA GLY A 18 26.95 7.36 -14.46
C GLY A 18 26.92 8.46 -15.54
N VAL A 19 25.86 9.26 -15.56
CA VAL A 19 25.73 10.40 -16.46
C VAL A 19 26.81 11.45 -16.18
N GLY A 20 27.07 11.76 -14.90
CA GLY A 20 28.13 12.69 -14.49
C GLY A 20 29.52 12.24 -14.96
N MET A 21 29.83 10.94 -14.85
CA MET A 21 31.09 10.37 -15.35
C MET A 21 31.22 10.53 -16.88
N VAL A 22 30.16 10.26 -17.63
CA VAL A 22 30.15 10.40 -19.09
C VAL A 22 30.33 11.87 -19.49
N ILE A 23 29.64 12.80 -18.84
CA ILE A 23 29.78 14.24 -19.08
C ILE A 23 31.20 14.70 -18.77
N ALA A 24 31.79 14.30 -17.66
CA ALA A 24 33.14 14.64 -17.25
C ALA A 24 34.16 14.15 -18.29
N LEU A 25 33.96 12.93 -18.82
CA LEU A 25 34.79 12.36 -19.88
C LEU A 25 34.76 13.21 -21.17
N TYR A 26 33.58 13.59 -21.63
CA TYR A 26 33.42 14.43 -22.83
C TYR A 26 34.00 15.83 -22.64
N LEU A 27 33.81 16.44 -21.47
CA LEU A 27 34.39 17.73 -21.12
C LEU A 27 35.94 17.67 -21.15
N GLN A 28 36.51 16.64 -20.51
CA GLN A 28 37.95 16.42 -20.51
C GLN A 28 38.51 16.32 -21.94
N ARG A 29 37.86 15.53 -22.81
CA ARG A 29 38.28 15.39 -24.23
C ARG A 29 38.15 16.69 -24.99
N SER A 30 37.06 17.42 -24.84
CA SER A 30 36.83 18.71 -25.52
C SER A 30 37.85 19.75 -25.09
N ILE A 31 38.16 19.86 -23.82
CA ILE A 31 39.18 20.76 -23.28
C ILE A 31 40.57 20.36 -23.82
N GLY A 32 40.88 19.06 -23.84
CA GLY A 32 42.15 18.57 -24.38
C GLY A 32 42.37 18.92 -25.86
N VAL A 33 41.30 18.87 -26.66
CA VAL A 33 41.36 19.31 -28.08
C VAL A 33 41.58 20.81 -28.18
N LEU A 34 40.83 21.61 -27.40
CA LEU A 34 40.92 23.07 -27.42
C LEU A 34 42.29 23.59 -26.97
N LEU A 35 42.94 22.90 -26.03
CA LEU A 35 44.25 23.27 -25.49
C LEU A 35 45.44 22.66 -26.28
N GLY A 36 45.17 21.90 -27.35
CA GLY A 36 46.22 21.27 -28.17
C GLY A 36 46.98 20.14 -27.47
N TRP A 37 46.46 19.64 -26.31
CA TRP A 37 47.15 18.59 -25.53
C TRP A 37 47.23 17.25 -26.27
N ASN A 38 46.41 17.03 -27.29
CA ASN A 38 46.42 15.78 -28.08
C ASN A 38 47.64 15.73 -29.05
N GLU A 39 48.26 16.84 -29.41
CA GLU A 39 49.41 16.86 -30.28
C GLU A 39 50.74 16.62 -29.54
N VAL A 40 50.78 16.95 -28.23
CA VAL A 40 51.99 16.81 -27.39
C VAL A 40 52.13 15.38 -26.81
N ALA A 41 51.09 14.55 -26.88
CA ALA A 41 51.02 13.23 -26.22
C ALA A 41 51.66 12.08 -27.05
N HIS A 42 52.58 12.34 -27.97
CA HIS A 42 53.20 11.30 -28.80
C HIS A 42 54.27 10.44 -28.11
N LEU A 43 54.54 10.62 -26.83
CA LEU A 43 55.54 9.84 -26.11
C LEU A 43 55.01 9.22 -24.83
N GLY A 44 54.56 7.96 -24.91
CA GLY A 44 54.44 7.01 -23.78
C GLY A 44 53.37 7.24 -22.70
N SER A 45 53.04 8.48 -22.36
CA SER A 45 52.03 8.80 -21.32
C SER A 45 50.58 8.78 -21.84
N SER A 46 50.38 8.85 -23.15
CA SER A 46 49.07 8.87 -23.80
C SER A 46 48.26 7.56 -23.61
N HIS A 47 48.97 6.44 -23.52
CA HIS A 47 48.32 5.12 -23.43
C HIS A 47 47.53 4.93 -22.13
N PHE A 48 48.09 5.31 -20.98
CA PHE A 48 47.42 5.21 -19.68
C PHE A 48 46.21 6.15 -19.58
N ILE A 49 46.31 7.36 -20.12
CA ILE A 49 45.21 8.34 -20.14
C ILE A 49 44.07 7.85 -21.04
N GLN A 50 44.40 7.29 -22.21
CA GLN A 50 43.42 6.73 -23.13
C GLN A 50 42.73 5.50 -22.54
N VAL A 51 43.46 4.55 -21.97
CA VAL A 51 42.90 3.36 -21.32
C VAL A 51 42.02 3.77 -20.13
N GLY A 52 42.49 4.70 -19.29
CA GLY A 52 41.73 5.23 -18.17
C GLY A 52 40.41 5.89 -18.61
N SER A 53 40.42 6.64 -19.69
CA SER A 53 39.20 7.29 -20.22
C SER A 53 38.19 6.26 -20.77
N HIS A 54 38.65 5.18 -21.41
CA HIS A 54 37.76 4.12 -21.87
C HIS A 54 37.15 3.33 -20.71
N VAL A 55 37.96 3.02 -19.69
CA VAL A 55 37.46 2.33 -18.46
C VAL A 55 36.41 3.20 -17.76
N MET A 56 36.68 4.51 -17.65
CA MET A 56 35.71 5.44 -17.02
C MET A 56 34.43 5.57 -17.84
N GLY A 57 34.52 5.59 -19.18
CA GLY A 57 33.35 5.59 -20.06
C GLY A 57 32.51 4.33 -19.94
N LEU A 58 33.16 3.16 -19.91
CA LEU A 58 32.46 1.87 -19.67
C LEU A 58 31.81 1.82 -18.30
N ALA A 59 32.51 2.25 -17.24
CA ALA A 59 31.94 2.32 -15.90
C ALA A 59 30.71 3.26 -15.84
N GLY A 60 30.79 4.43 -16.46
CA GLY A 60 29.67 5.35 -16.57
C GLY A 60 28.47 4.76 -17.29
N LEU A 61 28.72 4.03 -18.40
CA LEU A 61 27.65 3.33 -19.13
C LEU A 61 26.98 2.25 -18.28
N VAL A 62 27.78 1.43 -17.58
CA VAL A 62 27.27 0.38 -16.70
C VAL A 62 26.44 0.97 -15.56
N LEU A 63 26.90 2.03 -14.90
CA LEU A 63 26.17 2.69 -13.84
C LEU A 63 24.85 3.30 -14.34
N THR A 64 24.88 3.93 -15.52
CA THR A 64 23.69 4.51 -16.15
C THR A 64 22.65 3.44 -16.48
N THR A 65 23.08 2.34 -17.11
CA THR A 65 22.17 1.22 -17.46
C THR A 65 21.63 0.54 -16.24
N MET A 66 22.44 0.31 -15.19
CA MET A 66 22.01 -0.27 -13.93
C MET A 66 21.00 0.60 -13.21
N GLY A 67 21.26 1.92 -13.15
CA GLY A 67 20.33 2.89 -12.58
C GLY A 67 18.98 2.89 -13.30
N PHE A 68 19.01 2.86 -14.64
CA PHE A 68 17.79 2.80 -15.46
C PHE A 68 16.99 1.49 -15.24
N ILE A 69 17.66 0.34 -15.19
CA ILE A 69 17.03 -0.96 -14.94
C ILE A 69 16.38 -0.99 -13.55
N LEU A 70 17.08 -0.50 -12.51
CA LEU A 70 16.55 -0.43 -11.16
C LEU A 70 15.30 0.44 -11.09
N MET A 71 15.33 1.64 -11.68
CA MET A 71 14.17 2.52 -11.75
C MET A 71 13.00 1.90 -12.54
N GLY A 72 13.30 1.17 -13.62
CA GLY A 72 12.29 0.47 -14.42
C GLY A 72 11.59 -0.63 -13.64
N ARG A 73 12.34 -1.44 -12.90
CA ARG A 73 11.81 -2.51 -12.03
C ARG A 73 10.92 -1.95 -10.92
N GLU A 74 11.32 -0.85 -10.30
CA GLU A 74 10.53 -0.21 -9.23
C GLU A 74 9.20 0.34 -9.74
N ARG A 75 9.21 0.98 -10.93
CA ARG A 75 7.98 1.45 -11.57
C ARG A 75 7.05 0.31 -11.95
N ALA A 76 7.61 -0.82 -12.44
CA ALA A 76 6.84 -2.00 -12.75
C ALA A 76 6.22 -2.62 -11.48
N ASN A 77 7.00 -2.78 -10.40
CA ASN A 77 6.51 -3.27 -9.11
C ASN A 77 5.43 -2.37 -8.51
N ALA A 78 5.64 -1.04 -8.54
CA ALA A 78 4.64 -0.09 -8.06
C ALA A 78 3.32 -0.18 -8.86
N ARG A 79 3.39 -0.36 -10.19
CA ARG A 79 2.21 -0.58 -11.04
C ARG A 79 1.51 -1.91 -10.71
N HIS A 80 2.25 -2.99 -10.51
CA HIS A 80 1.69 -4.28 -10.11
C HIS A 80 1.01 -4.20 -8.74
N GLN A 81 1.61 -3.51 -7.77
CA GLN A 81 0.99 -3.27 -6.46
C GLN A 81 -0.26 -2.38 -6.57
N GLN A 82 -0.25 -1.38 -7.44
CA GLN A 82 -1.43 -0.55 -7.71
C GLN A 82 -2.54 -1.31 -8.44
N GLN A 83 -2.23 -2.37 -9.18
CA GLN A 83 -3.22 -3.24 -9.85
C GLN A 83 -3.71 -4.39 -8.95
N ALA A 84 -3.02 -4.70 -7.88
CA ALA A 84 -3.48 -5.68 -6.91
C ALA A 84 -4.79 -5.21 -6.27
N LEU A 85 -5.78 -6.08 -6.24
CA LEU A 85 -7.09 -5.82 -5.62
C LEU A 85 -7.19 -6.37 -4.20
N LEU A 86 -6.22 -7.18 -3.79
CA LEU A 86 -6.17 -7.79 -2.47
C LEU A 86 -5.07 -7.14 -1.61
N ASP A 87 -5.31 -7.09 -0.31
CA ASP A 87 -4.31 -6.77 0.68
C ASP A 87 -3.33 -7.95 0.82
N PRO A 88 -2.02 -7.74 0.67
CA PRO A 88 -1.04 -8.83 0.62
C PRO A 88 -0.88 -9.58 1.96
N LEU A 89 -1.24 -8.97 3.08
CA LEU A 89 -1.15 -9.59 4.39
C LEU A 89 -2.38 -10.44 4.69
N THR A 90 -3.57 -9.86 4.54
CA THR A 90 -4.82 -10.48 5.00
C THR A 90 -5.55 -11.27 3.92
N GLY A 91 -5.21 -11.06 2.65
CA GLY A 91 -5.86 -11.71 1.51
C GLY A 91 -7.30 -11.26 1.23
N VAL A 92 -7.83 -10.30 2.00
CA VAL A 92 -9.11 -9.65 1.69
C VAL A 92 -8.89 -8.49 0.71
N PRO A 93 -9.94 -8.02 0.03
CA PRO A 93 -9.90 -6.81 -0.78
C PRO A 93 -9.21 -5.64 -0.07
N ASN A 94 -8.39 -4.90 -0.81
CA ASN A 94 -7.75 -3.69 -0.31
C ASN A 94 -8.69 -2.47 -0.44
N ARG A 95 -8.27 -1.33 0.11
CA ARG A 95 -9.03 -0.07 0.09
C ARG A 95 -9.54 0.30 -1.31
N ARG A 96 -8.72 0.11 -2.35
CA ARG A 96 -9.11 0.44 -3.72
C ARG A 96 -10.26 -0.44 -4.20
N ALA A 97 -10.11 -1.76 -4.07
CA ALA A 97 -11.15 -2.72 -4.46
C ALA A 97 -12.47 -2.49 -3.69
N LEU A 98 -12.35 -2.10 -2.42
CA LEU A 98 -13.47 -1.70 -1.56
C LEU A 98 -14.22 -0.48 -2.11
N MET A 99 -13.48 0.61 -2.42
CA MET A 99 -14.10 1.83 -2.94
C MET A 99 -14.75 1.60 -4.29
N ASP A 100 -14.10 0.86 -5.19
CA ASP A 100 -14.68 0.47 -6.48
C ASP A 100 -15.96 -0.38 -6.31
N ALA A 101 -16.00 -1.27 -5.32
CA ALA A 101 -17.18 -2.07 -5.01
C ALA A 101 -18.32 -1.21 -4.41
N LEU A 102 -17.98 -0.30 -3.52
CA LEU A 102 -18.93 0.63 -2.89
C LEU A 102 -19.58 1.53 -3.93
N GLU A 103 -18.82 2.13 -4.85
CA GLU A 103 -19.36 2.96 -5.92
C GLU A 103 -20.36 2.18 -6.80
N ARG A 104 -20.01 0.94 -7.18
CA ARG A 104 -20.94 0.08 -7.95
C ARG A 104 -22.19 -0.27 -7.16
N ALA A 105 -22.07 -0.60 -5.90
CA ALA A 105 -23.20 -0.95 -5.04
C ALA A 105 -24.14 0.24 -4.84
N LEU A 106 -23.60 1.45 -4.62
CA LEU A 106 -24.39 2.68 -4.50
C LEU A 106 -25.14 2.99 -5.79
N ALA A 107 -24.48 2.90 -6.95
CA ALA A 107 -25.12 3.12 -8.25
C ALA A 107 -26.24 2.10 -8.53
N GLN A 108 -26.06 0.84 -8.17
CA GLN A 108 -27.08 -0.19 -8.30
C GLN A 108 -28.25 0.05 -7.33
N ALA A 109 -27.96 0.27 -6.07
CA ALA A 109 -28.97 0.47 -5.01
C ALA A 109 -29.82 1.73 -5.27
N GLY A 110 -29.22 2.80 -5.80
CA GLY A 110 -29.94 4.01 -6.20
C GLY A 110 -30.98 3.72 -7.30
N ARG A 111 -30.61 2.95 -8.33
CA ARG A 111 -31.54 2.54 -9.40
C ARG A 111 -32.67 1.63 -8.88
N GLU A 112 -32.33 0.72 -7.99
CA GLU A 112 -33.29 -0.26 -7.41
C GLU A 112 -34.08 0.29 -6.24
N ARG A 113 -33.74 1.47 -5.75
CA ARG A 113 -34.25 2.08 -4.51
C ARG A 113 -34.15 1.14 -3.30
N ARG A 114 -33.02 0.46 -3.19
CA ARG A 114 -32.71 -0.46 -2.10
C ARG A 114 -31.70 0.16 -1.13
N PRO A 115 -31.76 -0.19 0.15
CA PRO A 115 -30.77 0.29 1.11
C PRO A 115 -29.41 -0.36 0.90
N VAL A 116 -28.35 0.39 1.23
CA VAL A 116 -26.98 -0.11 1.37
C VAL A 116 -26.49 0.31 2.73
N ALA A 117 -25.85 -0.62 3.44
CA ALA A 117 -25.15 -0.31 4.68
C ALA A 117 -23.65 -0.49 4.53
N LEU A 118 -22.91 0.28 5.32
CA LEU A 118 -21.46 0.27 5.43
C LEU A 118 -21.11 0.18 6.91
N LEU A 119 -20.17 -0.72 7.25
CA LEU A 119 -19.66 -0.86 8.60
C LEU A 119 -18.15 -0.60 8.59
N MET A 120 -17.71 0.41 9.34
CA MET A 120 -16.30 0.61 9.67
C MET A 120 -15.97 -0.18 10.93
N VAL A 121 -14.92 -0.98 10.87
CA VAL A 121 -14.45 -1.87 11.93
C VAL A 121 -13.01 -1.53 12.24
N ASP A 122 -12.67 -1.38 13.51
CA ASP A 122 -11.31 -1.12 13.97
C ASP A 122 -10.97 -2.04 15.14
N ILE A 123 -9.76 -2.60 15.15
CA ILE A 123 -9.30 -3.49 16.22
C ILE A 123 -8.88 -2.66 17.42
N ASP A 124 -9.54 -2.91 18.54
CA ASP A 124 -9.30 -2.19 19.79
C ASP A 124 -7.89 -2.50 20.32
N TRP A 125 -7.18 -1.44 20.72
CA TRP A 125 -5.87 -1.53 21.34
C TRP A 125 -4.81 -2.27 20.50
N PHE A 126 -4.93 -2.27 19.17
CA PHE A 126 -4.02 -2.98 18.27
C PHE A 126 -2.55 -2.60 18.48
N LYS A 127 -2.28 -1.32 18.74
CA LYS A 127 -0.92 -0.87 19.09
C LYS A 127 -0.37 -1.61 20.31
N ARG A 128 -1.20 -1.85 21.34
CA ARG A 128 -0.78 -2.61 22.53
C ARG A 128 -0.43 -4.06 22.21
N VAL A 129 -1.14 -4.68 21.27
CA VAL A 129 -0.78 -6.02 20.77
C VAL A 129 0.63 -6.00 20.16
N ASN A 130 0.91 -5.04 19.27
CA ASN A 130 2.24 -4.88 18.68
C ASN A 130 3.34 -4.60 19.73
N ASP A 131 3.06 -3.73 20.68
CA ASP A 131 4.01 -3.34 21.72
C ASP A 131 4.31 -4.51 22.70
N THR A 132 3.33 -5.40 22.94
CA THR A 132 3.46 -6.53 23.88
C THR A 132 4.02 -7.79 23.22
N TYR A 133 3.54 -8.15 22.01
CA TYR A 133 3.82 -9.42 21.36
C TYR A 133 4.67 -9.29 20.10
N GLY A 134 4.99 -8.07 19.70
CA GLY A 134 5.75 -7.76 18.48
C GLY A 134 4.87 -7.70 17.21
N HIS A 135 5.44 -7.11 16.16
CA HIS A 135 4.72 -6.88 14.89
C HIS A 135 4.25 -8.16 14.19
N LEU A 136 4.99 -9.27 14.34
CA LEU A 136 4.56 -10.55 13.75
C LEU A 136 3.27 -11.08 14.41
N ALA A 137 3.08 -10.84 15.69
CA ALA A 137 1.82 -11.15 16.38
C ALA A 137 0.69 -10.26 15.91
N GLY A 138 0.95 -8.96 15.74
CA GLY A 138 -0.02 -8.03 15.14
C GLY A 138 -0.45 -8.44 13.74
N ASP A 139 0.49 -8.87 12.90
CA ASP A 139 0.19 -9.38 11.56
C ASP A 139 -0.71 -10.63 11.63
N ALA A 140 -0.43 -11.57 12.53
CA ALA A 140 -1.27 -12.74 12.75
C ALA A 140 -2.68 -12.38 13.24
N VAL A 141 -2.80 -11.38 14.13
CA VAL A 141 -4.09 -10.82 14.58
C VAL A 141 -4.87 -10.25 13.40
N LEU A 142 -4.24 -9.44 12.54
CA LEU A 142 -4.89 -8.87 11.35
C LEU A 142 -5.44 -9.95 10.42
N VAL A 143 -4.66 -11.00 10.17
CA VAL A 143 -5.09 -12.14 9.34
C VAL A 143 -6.27 -12.87 9.98
N ALA A 144 -6.19 -13.20 11.26
CA ALA A 144 -7.23 -13.93 11.96
C ALA A 144 -8.54 -13.13 12.04
N VAL A 145 -8.47 -11.82 12.34
CA VAL A 145 -9.64 -10.92 12.36
C VAL A 145 -10.26 -10.81 10.97
N ALA A 146 -9.45 -10.61 9.92
CA ALA A 146 -9.96 -10.55 8.54
C ALA A 146 -10.74 -11.82 8.15
N GLN A 147 -10.21 -13.00 8.48
CA GLN A 147 -10.87 -14.28 8.23
C GLN A 147 -12.16 -14.45 9.06
N CYS A 148 -12.13 -14.05 10.33
CA CYS A 148 -13.28 -14.07 11.23
C CYS A 148 -14.42 -13.18 10.71
N LEU A 149 -14.11 -11.94 10.31
CA LEU A 149 -15.05 -10.99 9.74
C LEU A 149 -15.65 -11.53 8.43
N ARG A 150 -14.80 -12.02 7.52
CA ARG A 150 -15.24 -12.60 6.24
C ARG A 150 -16.16 -13.79 6.43
N GLY A 151 -15.85 -14.68 7.39
CA GLY A 151 -16.67 -15.84 7.71
C GLY A 151 -17.99 -15.51 8.40
N GLY A 152 -18.17 -14.28 8.92
CA GLY A 152 -19.41 -13.77 9.51
C GLY A 152 -20.33 -13.06 8.54
N LEU A 153 -19.93 -12.87 7.27
CA LEU A 153 -20.66 -12.16 6.24
C LEU A 153 -21.30 -13.11 5.22
N ARG A 154 -22.35 -12.64 4.53
CA ARG A 154 -23.03 -13.38 3.47
C ARG A 154 -22.23 -13.34 2.18
N GLY A 155 -22.51 -14.21 1.22
CA GLY A 155 -21.82 -14.26 -0.06
C GLY A 155 -21.95 -13.00 -0.93
N GLN A 156 -22.99 -12.19 -0.72
CA GLN A 156 -23.20 -10.91 -1.40
C GLN A 156 -22.56 -9.72 -0.68
N ASP A 157 -22.18 -9.90 0.58
CA ASP A 157 -21.52 -8.87 1.36
C ASP A 157 -20.03 -8.82 0.98
N PHE A 158 -19.43 -7.65 1.13
CA PHE A 158 -18.06 -7.41 0.73
C PHE A 158 -17.27 -6.87 1.91
N ILE A 159 -16.09 -7.41 2.16
CA ILE A 159 -15.21 -6.91 3.21
C ILE A 159 -13.81 -6.71 2.67
N GLY A 160 -13.13 -5.68 3.15
CA GLY A 160 -11.73 -5.44 2.83
C GLY A 160 -11.01 -4.63 3.90
N ARG A 161 -9.71 -4.58 3.77
CA ARG A 161 -8.86 -3.79 4.66
C ARG A 161 -8.80 -2.36 4.16
N TYR A 162 -9.27 -1.43 4.98
CA TYR A 162 -9.35 -0.01 4.64
C TYR A 162 -8.09 0.76 5.05
N GLY A 163 -7.52 0.43 6.19
CA GLY A 163 -6.34 1.06 6.77
C GLY A 163 -5.44 0.06 7.50
N GLY A 164 -4.60 0.54 8.41
CA GLY A 164 -3.67 -0.28 9.19
C GLY A 164 -4.34 -1.43 9.92
N GLU A 165 -5.25 -1.11 10.83
CA GLU A 165 -6.04 -2.03 11.65
C GLU A 165 -7.54 -1.92 11.37
N GLU A 166 -7.90 -1.20 10.30
CA GLU A 166 -9.27 -0.87 9.95
C GLU A 166 -9.78 -1.75 8.80
N PHE A 167 -10.99 -2.24 8.93
CA PHE A 167 -11.71 -2.99 7.92
C PHE A 167 -13.04 -2.28 7.59
N LEU A 168 -13.51 -2.46 6.36
CA LEU A 168 -14.77 -1.91 5.90
C LEU A 168 -15.62 -3.02 5.32
N ALA A 169 -16.84 -3.20 5.85
CA ALA A 169 -17.81 -4.13 5.32
C ALA A 169 -18.94 -3.40 4.59
N LEU A 170 -19.22 -3.84 3.38
CA LEU A 170 -20.28 -3.34 2.51
C LEU A 170 -21.43 -4.37 2.48
N LEU A 171 -22.64 -3.93 2.80
CA LEU A 171 -23.83 -4.76 2.97
C LEU A 171 -24.94 -4.30 2.02
N PRO A 172 -24.95 -4.79 0.77
CA PRO A 172 -26.02 -4.47 -0.17
C PRO A 172 -27.40 -4.97 0.30
N GLY A 173 -28.45 -4.19 0.06
CA GLY A 173 -29.82 -4.55 0.44
C GLY A 173 -30.07 -4.59 1.94
N THR A 174 -29.22 -3.92 2.75
CA THR A 174 -29.29 -3.95 4.21
C THR A 174 -29.64 -2.55 4.75
N ASP A 175 -30.66 -2.47 5.57
CA ASP A 175 -31.08 -1.24 6.25
C ASP A 175 -30.31 -1.04 7.57
N ALA A 176 -30.64 0.01 8.31
CA ALA A 176 -29.96 0.36 9.56
C ALA A 176 -30.16 -0.72 10.65
N SER A 177 -31.31 -1.39 10.69
CA SER A 177 -31.57 -2.45 11.68
C SER A 177 -30.79 -3.71 11.35
N GLY A 178 -30.75 -4.11 10.08
CA GLY A 178 -29.94 -5.21 9.60
C GLY A 178 -28.44 -4.96 9.77
N ALA A 179 -27.98 -3.73 9.50
CA ALA A 179 -26.60 -3.34 9.71
C ALA A 179 -26.17 -3.48 11.18
N ARG A 180 -27.04 -3.08 12.12
CA ARG A 180 -26.79 -3.23 13.56
C ARG A 180 -26.68 -4.69 13.97
N MET A 181 -27.55 -5.55 13.45
CA MET A 181 -27.47 -7.00 13.72
C MET A 181 -26.17 -7.62 13.20
N VAL A 182 -25.76 -7.24 11.98
CA VAL A 182 -24.50 -7.72 11.41
C VAL A 182 -23.32 -7.19 12.20
N ALA A 183 -23.32 -5.92 12.58
CA ALA A 183 -22.26 -5.32 13.39
C ALA A 183 -22.07 -6.06 14.73
N GLU A 184 -23.16 -6.31 15.47
CA GLU A 184 -23.09 -7.03 16.75
C GLU A 184 -22.68 -8.49 16.55
N HIS A 185 -23.13 -9.14 15.49
CA HIS A 185 -22.70 -10.50 15.16
C HIS A 185 -21.18 -10.55 14.90
N LEU A 186 -20.64 -9.61 14.11
CA LEU A 186 -19.21 -9.54 13.82
C LEU A 186 -18.39 -9.21 15.08
N ARG A 187 -18.86 -8.26 15.91
CA ARG A 187 -18.21 -7.88 17.16
C ARG A 187 -18.08 -9.09 18.08
N THR A 188 -19.18 -9.80 18.31
CA THR A 188 -19.21 -10.98 19.18
C THR A 188 -18.32 -12.10 18.65
N ARG A 189 -18.28 -12.31 17.33
CA ARG A 189 -17.40 -13.31 16.73
C ARG A 189 -15.92 -13.00 16.97
N VAL A 190 -15.52 -11.73 16.84
CA VAL A 190 -14.13 -11.31 17.10
C VAL A 190 -13.80 -11.40 18.59
N GLU A 191 -14.71 -11.01 19.48
CA GLU A 191 -14.55 -11.14 20.95
C GLU A 191 -14.28 -12.58 21.39
N HIS A 192 -14.92 -13.57 20.73
CA HIS A 192 -14.72 -15.00 20.99
C HIS A 192 -13.52 -15.60 20.26
N LEU A 193 -12.85 -14.83 19.40
CA LEU A 193 -11.69 -15.30 18.68
C LEU A 193 -10.51 -15.45 19.63
N ALA A 194 -10.03 -16.68 19.78
CA ALA A 194 -8.85 -17.01 20.57
C ALA A 194 -7.71 -17.40 19.64
N MET A 195 -6.63 -16.63 19.63
CA MET A 195 -5.48 -16.86 18.77
C MET A 195 -4.31 -17.40 19.59
N PRO A 196 -3.91 -18.66 19.39
CA PRO A 196 -2.70 -19.19 20.02
C PRO A 196 -1.47 -18.43 19.50
N TRP A 197 -0.62 -17.98 20.43
CA TRP A 197 0.62 -17.31 20.11
C TRP A 197 1.72 -17.69 21.11
N ALA A 198 2.71 -18.44 20.68
CA ALA A 198 3.71 -19.05 21.55
C ALA A 198 3.05 -19.85 22.69
N SER A 199 3.26 -19.47 23.95
CA SER A 199 2.66 -20.08 25.13
C SER A 199 1.37 -19.39 25.61
N GLU A 200 0.93 -18.34 24.93
CA GLU A 200 -0.22 -17.51 25.34
C GLU A 200 -1.36 -17.56 24.32
N THR A 201 -2.48 -16.95 24.67
CA THR A 201 -3.62 -16.77 23.78
C THR A 201 -3.93 -15.28 23.68
N ILE A 202 -3.79 -14.72 22.48
CA ILE A 202 -4.15 -13.34 22.22
C ILE A 202 -5.66 -13.27 21.98
N ARG A 203 -6.31 -12.32 22.65
CA ARG A 203 -7.71 -11.95 22.43
C ARG A 203 -7.78 -10.48 22.12
N VAL A 204 -8.66 -10.13 21.19
CA VAL A 204 -8.90 -8.74 20.79
C VAL A 204 -10.40 -8.50 20.69
N THR A 205 -10.80 -7.25 20.78
CA THR A 205 -12.15 -6.80 20.47
C THR A 205 -12.11 -5.84 19.29
N VAL A 206 -13.26 -5.49 18.77
CA VAL A 206 -13.40 -4.51 17.70
C VAL A 206 -14.48 -3.50 18.04
N SER A 207 -14.23 -2.26 17.70
CA SER A 207 -15.24 -1.21 17.66
C SER A 207 -15.81 -1.11 16.26
N ILE A 208 -17.15 -1.07 16.14
CA ILE A 208 -17.84 -1.05 14.86
C ILE A 208 -18.79 0.14 14.81
N GLY A 209 -18.63 0.98 13.78
CA GLY A 209 -19.59 2.03 13.46
C GLY A 209 -20.22 1.78 12.09
N GLY A 210 -21.49 2.11 11.94
CA GLY A 210 -22.21 1.83 10.72
C GLY A 210 -23.06 2.99 10.23
N HIS A 211 -23.26 3.04 8.92
CA HIS A 211 -24.21 3.92 8.25
C HIS A 211 -25.00 3.15 7.20
N ALA A 212 -26.31 3.35 7.16
CA ALA A 212 -27.18 2.75 6.16
C ALA A 212 -28.08 3.82 5.53
N ARG A 213 -28.24 3.75 4.19
CA ARG A 213 -29.09 4.68 3.44
C ARG A 213 -29.62 4.05 2.17
N ILE A 214 -30.69 4.57 1.63
CA ILE A 214 -31.07 4.40 0.23
C ILE A 214 -30.31 5.50 -0.53
N PRO A 215 -29.41 5.17 -1.47
CA PRO A 215 -28.64 6.18 -2.18
C PRO A 215 -29.54 7.09 -3.03
N ASP A 216 -29.24 8.38 -2.95
CA ASP A 216 -29.71 9.42 -3.87
C ASP A 216 -28.49 9.95 -4.66
N ASP A 217 -28.73 10.71 -5.72
CA ASP A 217 -27.65 11.19 -6.59
C ASP A 217 -26.66 12.16 -5.92
N ALA A 218 -26.90 12.56 -4.66
CA ALA A 218 -26.20 13.67 -4.03
C ALA A 218 -25.00 13.28 -3.14
N ALA A 219 -24.85 12.04 -2.68
CA ALA A 219 -23.76 11.67 -1.77
C ALA A 219 -22.91 10.52 -2.29
N GLY A 220 -21.66 10.84 -2.58
CA GLY A 220 -20.66 9.88 -3.07
C GLY A 220 -20.22 8.83 -2.02
N ALA A 221 -19.47 7.83 -2.49
CA ALA A 221 -18.94 6.75 -1.68
C ALA A 221 -18.13 7.24 -0.48
N GLN A 222 -17.31 8.27 -0.65
CA GLN A 222 -16.48 8.82 0.42
C GLN A 222 -17.32 9.41 1.56
N ALA A 223 -18.39 10.13 1.26
CA ALA A 223 -19.26 10.69 2.29
C ALA A 223 -19.91 9.60 3.18
N MET A 224 -20.24 8.45 2.59
CA MET A 224 -20.77 7.31 3.34
C MET A 224 -19.71 6.70 4.27
N VAL A 225 -18.48 6.61 3.80
CA VAL A 225 -17.34 6.15 4.62
C VAL A 225 -17.09 7.08 5.78
N ASP A 226 -17.08 8.40 5.54
CA ASP A 226 -16.83 9.40 6.59
C ASP A 226 -17.87 9.34 7.72
N VAL A 227 -19.14 9.08 7.39
CA VAL A 227 -20.19 8.92 8.40
C VAL A 227 -20.03 7.61 9.18
N ALA A 228 -19.67 6.51 8.53
CA ALA A 228 -19.41 5.24 9.19
C ALA A 228 -18.17 5.33 10.12
N ASP A 229 -17.13 6.05 9.70
CA ASP A 229 -15.94 6.31 10.50
C ASP A 229 -16.26 7.12 11.75
N GLN A 230 -17.03 8.20 11.63
CA GLN A 230 -17.49 8.99 12.77
C GLN A 230 -18.28 8.14 13.77
N ALA A 231 -19.15 7.24 13.27
CA ALA A 231 -19.91 6.33 14.12
C ALA A 231 -19.00 5.32 14.83
N MET A 232 -17.99 4.79 14.16
CA MET A 232 -16.99 3.89 14.76
C MET A 232 -16.17 4.60 15.83
N TYR A 233 -15.72 5.83 15.56
CA TYR A 233 -15.00 6.63 16.55
C TYR A 233 -15.86 6.92 17.81
N ALA A 234 -17.17 7.14 17.64
CA ALA A 234 -18.08 7.28 18.76
C ALA A 234 -18.20 5.98 19.57
N ALA A 235 -18.25 4.82 18.92
CA ALA A 235 -18.27 3.51 19.56
C ALA A 235 -16.99 3.21 20.37
N LYS A 236 -15.82 3.66 19.90
CA LYS A 236 -14.54 3.53 20.63
C LYS A 236 -14.50 4.32 21.95
N ARG A 237 -15.33 5.33 22.09
CA ARG A 237 -15.36 6.21 23.27
C ARG A 237 -16.41 5.83 24.29
N ALA A 238 -17.31 4.90 23.96
CA ALA A 238 -18.39 4.43 24.82
C ALA A 238 -17.94 3.28 25.71
#